data_009d2bc2358e774900854852d0335528
#
_entry.id   009d2bc2358e774900854852d0335528
#
_cell.length_a   1.000
_cell.length_b   1.000
_cell.length_c   1.000
_cell.angle_alpha   90.00
_cell.angle_beta   90.00
_cell.angle_gamma   90.00
#
_symmetry.space_group_name_H-M   'P 1'
#
loop_
_entity.id
_entity.type
_entity.pdbx_description
1 polymer ?
#
loop_
_entity_poly.entity_id
_entity_poly.type
_entity_poly.pdbx_seq_one_letter_code
_entity_poly.pdbx_strand_id
1 'polypeptide(L)'
;MAQTGDPKGTGEGGSELPDLKAEFNRIPHLRGTVSMARTNAPDTANSQFFICFQPRFNLDNKYTAFGRVTSGMQFVDAIERGEPPLNPSKVLQASIAADNVPPPAFTAAPAQAPITVDQLNAE
;
A
#
# COMPACT_ATOMS: atom_id res chain seq x y z
N MET A 1 3.23 -3.01 7.25
CA MET A 1 2.55 -2.99 5.95
C MET A 1 2.07 -1.59 5.61
N ALA A 2 1.95 -1.29 4.35
CA ALA A 2 1.28 -0.09 3.87
C ALA A 2 -0.11 -0.48 3.37
N GLN A 3 -1.16 0.07 3.94
CA GLN A 3 -2.56 -0.22 3.59
C GLN A 3 -3.21 1.00 2.98
N THR A 4 -3.97 0.80 1.91
CA THR A 4 -4.68 1.84 1.17
C THR A 4 -5.93 1.27 0.51
N GLY A 5 -6.63 2.07 -0.31
CA GLY A 5 -7.78 1.61 -1.10
C GLY A 5 -9.14 1.96 -0.50
N ASP A 6 -9.17 2.67 0.62
CA ASP A 6 -10.43 3.25 1.12
C ASP A 6 -10.69 4.59 0.43
N PRO A 7 -11.77 4.73 -0.34
CA PRO A 7 -12.11 5.99 -1.00
C PRO A 7 -12.33 7.17 -0.03
N LYS A 8 -12.71 6.87 1.20
CA LYS A 8 -12.94 7.88 2.25
C LYS A 8 -11.66 8.22 3.03
N GLY A 9 -10.62 7.42 2.90
CA GLY A 9 -9.37 7.63 3.62
C GLY A 9 -9.43 7.39 5.13
N THR A 10 -10.46 6.73 5.62
CA THR A 10 -10.65 6.47 7.06
C THR A 10 -10.07 5.14 7.53
N GLY A 11 -9.86 4.21 6.61
CA GLY A 11 -9.49 2.82 6.90
C GLY A 11 -10.68 1.89 7.14
N GLU A 12 -11.89 2.43 7.17
CA GLU A 12 -13.13 1.67 7.42
C GLU A 12 -14.04 1.58 6.20
N GLY A 13 -13.73 2.34 5.14
CA GLY A 13 -14.55 2.42 3.94
C GLY A 13 -14.18 1.38 2.89
N GLY A 14 -15.02 1.31 1.87
CA GLY A 14 -14.81 0.47 0.69
C GLY A 14 -15.49 1.07 -0.53
N SER A 15 -15.34 0.41 -1.68
CA SER A 15 -16.02 0.79 -2.89
C SER A 15 -17.50 0.43 -2.83
N GLU A 16 -18.29 0.94 -3.79
CA GLU A 16 -19.70 0.60 -3.94
C GLU A 16 -19.91 -0.78 -4.60
N LEU A 17 -18.83 -1.43 -5.03
CA LEU A 17 -18.89 -2.77 -5.62
C LEU A 17 -19.09 -3.82 -4.54
N PRO A 18 -19.65 -4.99 -4.90
CA PRO A 18 -19.81 -6.10 -3.96
C PRO A 18 -18.49 -6.57 -3.36
N ASP A 19 -18.56 -7.08 -2.14
CA ASP A 19 -17.42 -7.72 -1.51
C ASP A 19 -16.95 -8.96 -2.31
N LEU A 20 -15.66 -9.23 -2.21
CA LEU A 20 -15.02 -10.34 -2.90
C LEU A 20 -14.88 -11.54 -1.98
N LYS A 21 -15.12 -12.73 -2.52
CA LYS A 21 -14.83 -13.98 -1.83
C LYS A 21 -13.33 -14.13 -1.59
N ALA A 22 -13.00 -14.76 -0.49
CA ALA A 22 -11.62 -15.13 -0.20
C ALA A 22 -11.08 -16.14 -1.22
N GLU A 23 -9.84 -15.93 -1.64
CA GLU A 23 -9.10 -16.82 -2.54
C GLU A 23 -7.76 -17.17 -1.89
N PHE A 24 -7.81 -17.72 -0.68
CA PHE A 24 -6.61 -18.09 0.07
C PHE A 24 -5.77 -19.08 -0.74
N ASN A 25 -4.47 -18.87 -0.73
CA ASN A 25 -3.53 -19.64 -1.54
C ASN A 25 -2.22 -19.86 -0.80
N ARG A 26 -1.28 -20.56 -1.44
CA ARG A 26 0.01 -20.96 -0.84
C ARG A 26 1.08 -19.86 -0.95
N ILE A 27 0.78 -18.73 -1.53
CA ILE A 27 1.76 -17.66 -1.69
C ILE A 27 2.05 -17.04 -0.31
N PRO A 28 3.31 -17.07 0.15
CA PRO A 28 3.66 -16.51 1.44
C PRO A 28 3.63 -14.99 1.41
N HIS A 29 3.28 -14.38 2.54
CA HIS A 29 3.35 -12.94 2.73
C HIS A 29 4.80 -12.53 3.03
N LEU A 30 5.54 -12.26 1.97
CA LEU A 30 6.93 -11.78 2.01
C LEU A 30 6.97 -10.25 1.83
N ARG A 31 8.16 -9.67 1.99
CA ARG A 31 8.37 -8.27 1.63
C ARG A 31 7.95 -8.01 0.18
N GLY A 32 7.10 -7.01 -0.03
CA GLY A 32 6.55 -6.65 -1.33
C GLY A 32 5.32 -7.44 -1.76
N THR A 33 4.86 -8.42 -1.00
CA THR A 33 3.60 -9.10 -1.29
C THR A 33 2.43 -8.13 -1.15
N VAL A 34 1.52 -8.16 -2.12
CA VAL A 34 0.28 -7.38 -2.13
C VAL A 34 -0.89 -8.31 -1.83
N SER A 35 -1.67 -7.97 -0.84
CA SER A 35 -2.75 -8.80 -0.33
C SER A 35 -4.00 -7.97 0.01
N MET A 36 -5.17 -8.59 -0.04
CA MET A 36 -6.43 -7.91 0.25
C MET A 36 -6.64 -7.72 1.74
N ALA A 37 -6.96 -6.50 2.14
CA ALA A 37 -7.50 -6.22 3.46
C ALA A 37 -8.97 -6.65 3.53
N ARG A 38 -9.42 -7.01 4.71
CA ARG A 38 -10.80 -7.46 4.98
C ARG A 38 -11.16 -7.23 6.44
N THR A 39 -12.42 -7.41 6.77
CA THR A 39 -12.88 -7.49 8.16
C THR A 39 -12.56 -8.88 8.74
N ASN A 40 -13.05 -9.18 9.94
CA ASN A 40 -12.87 -10.51 10.54
C ASN A 40 -13.56 -11.63 9.75
N ALA A 41 -14.60 -11.32 8.97
CA ALA A 41 -15.25 -12.28 8.11
C ALA A 41 -14.44 -12.51 6.82
N PRO A 42 -14.21 -13.76 6.39
CA PRO A 42 -13.30 -14.07 5.28
C PRO A 42 -13.70 -13.46 3.93
N ASP A 43 -14.97 -13.41 3.63
CA ASP A 43 -15.51 -12.98 2.32
C ASP A 43 -15.92 -11.51 2.33
N THR A 44 -15.13 -10.65 2.94
CA THR A 44 -15.39 -9.20 3.07
C THR A 44 -14.30 -8.32 2.49
N ALA A 45 -13.43 -8.86 1.65
CA ALA A 45 -12.49 -8.06 0.89
C ALA A 45 -13.24 -7.17 -0.10
N ASN A 46 -12.81 -5.93 -0.24
CA ASN A 46 -13.44 -4.97 -1.15
C ASN A 46 -12.39 -4.19 -1.92
N SER A 47 -12.12 -2.95 -1.58
CA SER A 47 -11.15 -2.12 -2.29
C SER A 47 -9.84 -1.93 -1.52
N GLN A 48 -9.82 -2.19 -0.23
CA GLN A 48 -8.61 -2.01 0.57
C GLN A 48 -7.63 -3.17 0.36
N PHE A 49 -6.36 -2.83 0.24
CA PHE A 49 -5.26 -3.79 0.11
C PHE A 49 -4.03 -3.28 0.86
N PHE A 50 -3.07 -4.14 1.07
CA PHE A 50 -1.82 -3.78 1.73
C PHE A 50 -0.61 -4.37 1.04
N ILE A 51 0.52 -3.71 1.23
CA ILE A 51 1.84 -4.15 0.77
C ILE A 51 2.68 -4.45 2.01
N CYS A 52 3.25 -5.64 2.08
CA CYS A 52 4.08 -6.03 3.21
C CYS A 52 5.45 -5.37 3.14
N PHE A 53 5.90 -4.73 4.23
CA PHE A 53 7.26 -4.21 4.36
C PHE A 53 8.28 -5.30 4.65
N GLN A 54 7.83 -6.36 5.32
CA GLN A 54 8.63 -7.49 5.76
C GLN A 54 7.77 -8.75 5.79
N PRO A 55 8.35 -9.94 5.91
CA PRO A 55 7.57 -11.18 5.99
C PRO A 55 6.54 -11.15 7.12
N ARG A 56 5.34 -11.62 6.81
CA ARG A 56 4.19 -11.70 7.72
C ARG A 56 3.52 -13.06 7.57
N PHE A 57 4.19 -14.12 7.96
CA PHE A 57 3.70 -15.50 7.77
C PHE A 57 2.43 -15.82 8.55
N ASN A 58 2.12 -15.06 9.59
CA ASN A 58 0.87 -15.17 10.32
C ASN A 58 -0.38 -14.81 9.48
N LEU A 59 -0.19 -14.19 8.32
CA LEU A 59 -1.25 -13.86 7.37
C LEU A 59 -1.45 -14.94 6.31
N ASP A 60 -0.54 -15.88 6.19
CA ASP A 60 -0.59 -16.94 5.18
C ASP A 60 -1.85 -17.81 5.36
N ASN A 61 -2.53 -18.09 4.25
CA ASN A 61 -3.81 -18.81 4.20
C ASN A 61 -4.96 -18.12 4.96
N LYS A 62 -4.81 -16.89 5.37
CA LYS A 62 -5.84 -16.10 6.07
C LYS A 62 -6.21 -14.82 5.35
N TYR A 63 -5.35 -14.39 4.44
CA TYR A 63 -5.53 -13.22 3.57
C TYR A 63 -5.20 -13.60 2.14
N THR A 64 -5.93 -12.99 1.20
CA THR A 64 -5.76 -13.29 -0.23
C THR A 64 -4.60 -12.50 -0.81
N ALA A 65 -3.43 -13.13 -0.96
CA ALA A 65 -2.30 -12.59 -1.69
C ALA A 65 -2.59 -12.67 -3.20
N PHE A 66 -2.50 -11.55 -3.90
CA PHE A 66 -2.83 -11.50 -5.33
C PHE A 66 -1.75 -10.87 -6.21
N GLY A 67 -0.69 -10.37 -5.63
CA GLY A 67 0.37 -9.74 -6.39
C GLY A 67 1.62 -9.45 -5.57
N ARG A 68 2.58 -8.83 -6.21
CA ARG A 68 3.80 -8.35 -5.57
C ARG A 68 4.33 -7.10 -6.26
N VAL A 69 5.05 -6.30 -5.52
CA VAL A 69 5.76 -5.14 -6.05
C VAL A 69 6.92 -5.61 -6.92
N THR A 70 6.97 -5.17 -8.16
CA THR A 70 8.04 -5.53 -9.13
C THR A 70 9.13 -4.47 -9.22
N SER A 71 8.81 -3.22 -8.88
CA SER A 71 9.77 -2.10 -8.82
C SER A 71 9.23 -1.01 -7.91
N GLY A 72 10.10 -0.13 -7.43
CA GLY A 72 9.67 1.01 -6.61
C GLY A 72 9.41 0.69 -5.14
N MET A 73 9.90 -0.44 -4.61
CA MET A 73 9.70 -0.80 -3.21
C MET A 73 10.28 0.24 -2.24
N GLN A 74 11.33 0.95 -2.63
CA GLN A 74 11.88 2.06 -1.86
C GLN A 74 10.87 3.20 -1.65
N PHE A 75 9.95 3.40 -2.59
CA PHE A 75 8.87 4.40 -2.45
C PHE A 75 7.77 3.90 -1.52
N VAL A 76 7.51 2.61 -1.50
CA VAL A 76 6.61 2.00 -0.53
C VAL A 76 7.17 2.15 0.88
N ASP A 77 8.46 1.94 1.06
CA ASP A 77 9.14 2.14 2.35
C ASP A 77 9.07 3.60 2.83
N ALA A 78 8.97 4.56 1.91
CA ALA A 78 8.90 6.00 2.22
C ALA A 78 7.50 6.48 2.59
N ILE A 79 6.48 5.63 2.50
CA ILE A 79 5.10 5.97 2.91
C ILE A 79 5.09 6.31 4.40
N GLU A 80 4.39 7.39 4.74
CA GLU A 80 4.26 7.86 6.12
C GLU A 80 3.71 6.76 7.03
N ARG A 81 4.38 6.55 8.15
CA ARG A 81 4.01 5.53 9.14
C ARG A 81 2.95 6.06 10.10
N GLY A 82 2.15 5.17 10.61
CA GLY A 82 1.11 5.45 11.59
C GLY A 82 -0.20 4.78 11.23
N GLU A 83 -1.12 4.74 12.20
CA GLU A 83 -2.40 4.06 12.07
C GLU A 83 -3.51 4.87 12.77
N PRO A 84 -4.04 5.94 12.12
CA PRO A 84 -3.63 6.53 10.85
C PRO A 84 -2.35 7.39 10.98
N PRO A 85 -1.59 7.61 9.88
CA PRO A 85 -0.47 8.54 9.90
C PRO A 85 -0.95 9.98 10.04
N LEU A 86 -0.09 10.85 10.61
CA LEU A 86 -0.41 12.28 10.76
C LEU A 86 -0.59 12.99 9.41
N ASN A 87 0.28 12.65 8.46
CA ASN A 87 0.23 13.18 7.09
C ASN A 87 0.17 11.98 6.12
N PRO A 88 -1.00 11.42 5.86
CA PRO A 88 -1.11 10.22 5.05
C PRO A 88 -0.65 10.47 3.62
N SER A 89 0.14 9.54 3.10
CA SER A 89 0.45 9.47 1.67
C SER A 89 -0.82 9.19 0.89
N LYS A 90 -0.93 9.71 -0.33
CA LYS A 90 -2.12 9.55 -1.16
C LYS A 90 -1.77 8.88 -2.47
N VAL A 91 -2.63 8.00 -2.93
CA VAL A 91 -2.59 7.47 -4.29
C VAL A 91 -3.13 8.56 -5.22
N LEU A 92 -2.28 9.10 -6.08
CA LEU A 92 -2.67 10.13 -7.05
C LEU A 92 -3.25 9.51 -8.31
N GLN A 93 -2.75 8.35 -8.70
CA GLN A 93 -3.22 7.61 -9.86
C GLN A 93 -2.96 6.12 -9.64
N ALA A 94 -3.94 5.30 -9.98
CA ALA A 94 -3.80 3.86 -10.11
C ALA A 94 -4.35 3.45 -11.47
N SER A 95 -3.57 2.71 -12.26
CA SER A 95 -3.96 2.29 -13.60
C SER A 95 -3.33 0.94 -13.96
N ILE A 96 -3.92 0.28 -14.95
CA ILE A 96 -3.38 -0.95 -15.49
C ILE A 96 -2.35 -0.61 -16.57
N ALA A 97 -1.16 -1.18 -16.54
CA ALA A 97 -0.08 -0.88 -17.48
C ALA A 97 -0.50 -1.08 -18.94
N ALA A 98 -1.33 -2.09 -19.21
CA ALA A 98 -1.84 -2.37 -20.55
C ALA A 98 -2.71 -1.24 -21.12
N ASP A 99 -3.28 -0.39 -20.30
CA ASP A 99 -4.13 0.72 -20.71
C ASP A 99 -3.32 1.95 -21.14
N ASN A 100 -2.00 1.95 -20.97
CA ASN A 100 -1.08 3.04 -21.36
C ASN A 100 -1.51 4.43 -20.88
N VAL A 101 -2.08 4.53 -19.68
CA VAL A 101 -2.47 5.80 -19.09
C VAL A 101 -1.20 6.60 -18.76
N PRO A 102 -1.06 7.86 -19.24
CA PRO A 102 0.11 8.66 -18.93
C PRO A 102 0.15 9.00 -17.43
N PRO A 103 1.36 9.15 -16.84
CA PRO A 103 1.48 9.56 -15.45
C PRO A 103 0.84 10.93 -15.23
N PRO A 104 0.31 11.20 -14.02
CA PRO A 104 -0.29 12.48 -13.72
C PRO A 104 0.77 13.59 -13.80
N ALA A 105 0.35 14.74 -14.37
CA ALA A 105 1.19 15.92 -14.32
C ALA A 105 1.18 16.47 -12.89
N PHE A 106 2.31 16.43 -12.23
CA PHE A 106 2.50 17.09 -10.94
C PHE A 106 3.83 17.85 -10.95
N THR A 107 3.85 18.97 -10.27
CA THR A 107 5.10 19.67 -9.98
C THR A 107 5.85 18.85 -8.94
N ALA A 108 7.06 18.39 -9.27
CA ALA A 108 7.93 17.78 -8.29
C ALA A 108 8.14 18.78 -7.14
N ALA A 109 8.01 18.31 -5.90
CA ALA A 109 8.44 19.11 -4.76
C ALA A 109 9.89 19.54 -5.01
N PRO A 110 10.28 20.78 -4.67
CA PRO A 110 11.66 21.22 -4.83
C PRO A 110 12.55 20.17 -4.14
N ALA A 111 13.58 19.73 -4.85
CA ALA A 111 14.52 18.77 -4.30
C ALA A 111 15.03 19.33 -2.96
N GLN A 112 14.89 18.56 -1.89
CA GLN A 112 15.46 18.95 -0.63
C GLN A 112 16.97 19.09 -0.84
N ALA A 113 17.52 20.18 -0.37
CA ALA A 113 18.97 20.38 -0.39
C ALA A 113 19.63 19.17 0.27
N PRO A 114 20.76 18.67 -0.25
CA PRO A 114 21.44 17.54 0.36
C PRO A 114 21.72 17.84 1.83
N ILE A 115 21.37 16.88 2.69
CA ILE A 115 21.62 17.00 4.13
C ILE A 115 23.13 17.11 4.34
N THR A 116 23.58 18.20 4.95
CA THR A 116 24.98 18.39 5.28
C THR A 116 25.35 17.57 6.51
N VAL A 117 26.65 17.28 6.65
CA VAL A 117 27.18 16.56 7.82
C VAL A 117 26.83 17.28 9.12
N ASP A 118 26.78 18.61 9.09
CA ASP A 118 26.44 19.43 10.26
C ASP A 118 24.97 19.25 10.68
N GLN A 119 24.08 18.98 9.72
CA GLN A 119 22.67 18.70 10.02
C GLN A 119 22.46 17.30 10.60
N LEU A 120 23.35 16.35 10.26
CA LEU A 120 23.31 15.01 10.83
C LEU A 120 23.83 14.95 12.27
N ASN A 121 24.65 15.91 12.66
CA ASN A 121 25.26 16.00 14.00
C ASN A 121 24.53 17.01 14.91
N ALA A 122 23.49 17.65 14.45
CA ALA A 122 22.66 18.55 15.26
C ALA A 122 21.68 17.70 16.08
N GLU A 123 21.93 17.54 17.39
CA GLU A 123 20.97 17.05 18.37
C GLU A 123 20.11 18.21 18.89
#